data_7e9a33ab47508d69e238902285fad780
#
_entry.id   7e9a33ab47508d69e238902285fad780
#
_cell.length_a   1.000
_cell.length_b   1.000
_cell.length_c   1.000
_cell.angle_alpha   90.00
_cell.angle_beta   90.00
_cell.angle_gamma   90.00
#
_symmetry.space_group_name_H-M   'P 1'
#
loop_
_entity.id
_entity.type
_entity.pdbx_description
1 polymer ?
#
loop_
_entity_poly.entity_id
_entity_poly.type
_entity_poly.pdbx_seq_one_letter_code
_entity_poly.pdbx_strand_id
1 'polypeptide(L)'
;MRRLFFLLTAIAYLSSCSLQHTIQRKANQFILKDVALSQAHVGIALHDPSNNKYVYQHQSNKLFVPASNVKIITTYAALKYLPDFLPAAQWTELDSAILITPMGDPSFLHPDFKKHPLFDQLKSATKPLYIRNDNWNTAALGSGWSTDDYNDDYQAERSAFPVYGNLIQWFQERSVKENPTNPNDTIDIFIYSNPEINWPVGFGKTSNRFFVKREEHENAFVLSEGKEKSATQSVPFITKGISSGLELLKDSLGKVIQLADEELLSQAKDKISFNISSQHRDTLLQKMMHRSDNFYADQSLLMVSQQILKRMDEPAVIQHILKNDLNQLPIQPRWVDGSGLSRYNQFSPDAMINILNQLRSTYNWQLIKTIFPKAGQGTLRAINDEREEFIYAKTGSMSGVYCLSGYVLTKQGKWMNFSIMVNNHNSSSSTIRKKIESFLQSL
;
A
#
# COMPACT_ATOMS: atom_id res chain seq x y z
N MET A 1 10.42 54.09 -16.95
CA MET A 1 9.91 52.71 -17.02
C MET A 1 11.02 51.64 -17.09
N ARG A 2 12.00 51.70 -17.99
CA ARG A 2 13.08 50.68 -18.08
C ARG A 2 13.92 50.51 -16.79
N ARG A 3 14.27 51.58 -16.07
CA ARG A 3 15.06 51.51 -14.81
C ARG A 3 14.27 50.92 -13.64
N LEU A 4 12.95 51.14 -13.58
CA LEU A 4 12.07 50.56 -12.56
C LEU A 4 11.91 49.04 -12.76
N PHE A 5 11.84 48.59 -14.01
CA PHE A 5 11.76 47.19 -14.37
C PHE A 5 13.05 46.43 -14.01
N PHE A 6 14.22 47.01 -14.22
CA PHE A 6 15.51 46.45 -13.81
C PHE A 6 15.67 46.39 -12.28
N LEU A 7 15.14 47.38 -11.55
CA LEU A 7 15.19 47.36 -10.08
C LEU A 7 14.28 46.25 -9.50
N LEU A 8 13.07 46.08 -10.04
CA LEU A 8 12.14 45.05 -9.63
C LEU A 8 12.66 43.62 -9.94
N THR A 9 13.31 43.44 -11.09
CA THR A 9 13.94 42.15 -11.43
C THR A 9 15.16 41.88 -10.56
N ALA A 10 15.97 42.83 -10.21
CA ALA A 10 17.12 42.71 -9.32
C ALA A 10 16.71 42.38 -7.89
N ILE A 11 15.64 42.99 -7.36
CA ILE A 11 15.08 42.69 -6.03
C ILE A 11 14.49 41.27 -5.99
N ALA A 12 13.83 40.81 -7.06
CA ALA A 12 13.31 39.45 -7.15
C ALA A 12 14.44 38.39 -7.19
N TYR A 13 15.54 38.67 -7.87
CA TYR A 13 16.72 37.82 -7.91
C TYR A 13 17.43 37.73 -6.54
N LEU A 14 17.59 38.85 -5.84
CA LEU A 14 18.20 38.91 -4.51
C LEU A 14 17.36 38.19 -3.46
N SER A 15 16.03 38.27 -3.54
CA SER A 15 15.12 37.59 -2.63
C SER A 15 15.12 36.05 -2.84
N SER A 16 15.22 35.60 -4.08
CA SER A 16 15.29 34.15 -4.41
C SER A 16 16.60 33.52 -3.92
N CYS A 17 17.74 34.20 -4.11
CA CYS A 17 19.03 33.74 -3.57
C CYS A 17 19.02 33.67 -2.02
N SER A 18 18.41 34.62 -1.35
CA SER A 18 18.30 34.67 0.11
C SER A 18 17.49 33.47 0.69
N LEU A 19 16.38 33.13 0.04
CA LEU A 19 15.54 31.99 0.46
C LEU A 19 16.29 30.66 0.29
N GLN A 20 16.92 30.44 -0.86
CA GLN A 20 17.68 29.22 -1.15
C GLN A 20 18.84 29.03 -0.15
N HIS A 21 19.60 30.07 0.15
CA HIS A 21 20.66 30.04 1.17
C HIS A 21 20.13 29.71 2.55
N THR A 22 18.96 30.26 2.91
CA THR A 22 18.33 29.98 4.19
C THR A 22 17.93 28.52 4.31
N ILE A 23 17.29 27.94 3.29
CA ILE A 23 16.89 26.54 3.26
C ILE A 23 18.11 25.62 3.25
N GLN A 24 19.15 25.93 2.50
CA GLN A 24 20.40 25.17 2.51
C GLN A 24 21.05 25.15 3.90
N ARG A 25 21.08 26.27 4.61
CA ARG A 25 21.59 26.32 5.99
C ARG A 25 20.77 25.40 6.91
N LYS A 26 19.44 25.41 6.81
CA LYS A 26 18.55 24.52 7.57
C LYS A 26 18.77 23.05 7.20
N ALA A 27 18.87 22.71 5.91
CA ALA A 27 19.18 21.37 5.46
C ALA A 27 20.53 20.86 6.00
N ASN A 28 21.55 21.73 5.98
CA ASN A 28 22.85 21.43 6.60
C ASN A 28 22.73 21.20 8.10
N GLN A 29 22.00 22.06 8.81
CA GLN A 29 21.83 21.99 10.25
C GLN A 29 21.10 20.74 10.72
N PHE A 30 19.98 20.39 10.08
CA PHE A 30 19.08 19.33 10.57
C PHE A 30 19.34 17.98 9.91
N ILE A 31 19.94 17.93 8.70
CA ILE A 31 20.07 16.70 7.91
C ILE A 31 21.52 16.45 7.50
N LEU A 32 22.09 17.26 6.61
CA LEU A 32 23.32 16.92 5.90
C LEU A 32 24.59 16.88 6.76
N LYS A 33 24.65 17.64 7.84
CA LYS A 33 25.77 17.67 8.80
C LYS A 33 25.46 16.97 10.13
N ASP A 34 24.29 16.32 10.22
CA ASP A 34 23.94 15.58 11.45
C ASP A 34 24.71 14.26 11.50
N VAL A 35 25.24 13.94 12.67
CA VAL A 35 26.06 12.73 12.90
C VAL A 35 25.26 11.46 12.59
N ALA A 36 23.97 11.43 12.89
CA ALA A 36 23.10 10.27 12.64
C ALA A 36 22.94 9.97 11.13
N LEU A 37 23.26 10.93 10.27
CA LEU A 37 23.13 10.85 8.81
C LEU A 37 24.48 10.92 8.07
N SER A 38 25.60 11.02 8.80
CA SER A 38 26.94 11.25 8.22
C SER A 38 27.40 10.15 7.24
N GLN A 39 26.90 8.92 7.40
CA GLN A 39 27.20 7.78 6.53
C GLN A 39 26.06 7.46 5.54
N ALA A 40 24.96 8.17 5.63
CA ALA A 40 23.78 7.93 4.81
C ALA A 40 23.88 8.63 3.44
N HIS A 41 23.24 8.04 2.45
CA HIS A 41 22.95 8.71 1.19
C HIS A 41 21.66 9.50 1.35
N VAL A 42 21.71 10.82 1.09
CA VAL A 42 20.57 11.72 1.31
C VAL A 42 20.21 12.42 0.01
N GLY A 43 18.95 12.32 -0.38
CA GLY A 43 18.36 13.07 -1.48
C GLY A 43 17.26 13.99 -0.97
N ILE A 44 17.25 15.27 -1.38
CA ILE A 44 16.22 16.24 -0.97
C ILE A 44 15.77 17.02 -2.20
N ALA A 45 14.45 17.15 -2.37
CA ALA A 45 13.83 18.04 -3.33
C ALA A 45 12.70 18.81 -2.64
N LEU A 46 12.72 20.15 -2.75
CA LEU A 46 11.63 21.04 -2.36
C LEU A 46 11.20 21.85 -3.59
N HIS A 47 9.91 21.86 -3.86
CA HIS A 47 9.34 22.47 -5.06
C HIS A 47 8.15 23.38 -4.69
N ASP A 48 8.14 24.58 -5.19
CA ASP A 48 7.02 25.51 -5.09
C ASP A 48 6.11 25.34 -6.31
N PRO A 49 4.92 24.71 -6.16
CA PRO A 49 4.02 24.49 -7.28
C PRO A 49 3.39 25.76 -7.83
N SER A 50 3.39 26.88 -7.08
CA SER A 50 2.78 28.14 -7.50
C SER A 50 3.53 28.83 -8.65
N ASN A 51 4.84 28.64 -8.71
CA ASN A 51 5.71 29.20 -9.75
C ASN A 51 6.48 28.13 -10.53
N ASN A 52 6.21 26.84 -10.24
CA ASN A 52 6.83 25.66 -10.84
C ASN A 52 8.38 25.68 -10.73
N LYS A 53 8.92 26.03 -9.54
CA LYS A 53 10.36 26.13 -9.31
C LYS A 53 10.82 25.27 -8.14
N TYR A 54 11.96 24.63 -8.32
CA TYR A 54 12.68 24.04 -7.18
C TYR A 54 13.24 25.16 -6.29
N VAL A 55 12.91 25.08 -5.02
CA VAL A 55 13.39 25.99 -3.98
C VAL A 55 14.70 25.46 -3.38
N TYR A 56 14.83 24.13 -3.31
CA TYR A 56 16.06 23.47 -2.85
C TYR A 56 16.18 22.08 -3.45
N GLN A 57 17.40 21.72 -3.83
CA GLN A 57 17.75 20.38 -4.32
C GLN A 57 19.10 19.96 -3.75
N HIS A 58 19.18 18.70 -3.29
CA HIS A 58 20.41 18.02 -2.91
C HIS A 58 20.34 16.57 -3.37
N GLN A 59 21.22 16.15 -4.26
CA GLN A 59 21.22 14.83 -4.88
C GLN A 59 19.83 14.37 -5.36
N SER A 60 18.97 15.31 -5.72
CA SER A 60 17.56 15.07 -6.04
C SER A 60 17.36 14.26 -7.32
N ASN A 61 18.37 14.22 -8.18
CA ASN A 61 18.41 13.45 -9.42
C ASN A 61 19.05 12.06 -9.25
N LYS A 62 19.46 11.65 -8.05
CA LYS A 62 19.99 10.30 -7.80
C LYS A 62 18.88 9.32 -7.48
N LEU A 63 19.10 8.05 -7.80
CA LEU A 63 18.16 6.97 -7.51
C LEU A 63 18.37 6.46 -6.08
N PHE A 64 17.26 6.30 -5.37
CA PHE A 64 17.17 5.79 -4.00
C PHE A 64 16.16 4.65 -3.94
N VAL A 65 16.32 3.73 -3.00
CA VAL A 65 15.26 2.81 -2.61
C VAL A 65 14.18 3.61 -1.90
N PRO A 66 12.96 3.71 -2.46
CA PRO A 66 11.92 4.60 -1.95
C PRO A 66 11.09 3.99 -0.80
N ALA A 67 11.21 2.68 -0.58
CA ALA A 67 10.30 1.92 0.27
C ALA A 67 8.83 2.27 -0.05
N SER A 68 7.94 2.34 0.92
CA SER A 68 6.52 2.62 0.72
C SER A 68 6.18 4.00 0.11
N ASN A 69 7.16 4.85 -0.25
CA ASN A 69 6.88 6.02 -1.09
C ASN A 69 6.43 5.62 -2.51
N VAL A 70 6.69 4.37 -2.96
CA VAL A 70 6.11 3.81 -4.19
C VAL A 70 4.58 3.92 -4.20
N LYS A 71 3.92 3.82 -3.05
CA LYS A 71 2.46 3.94 -2.95
C LYS A 71 1.91 5.29 -3.46
N ILE A 72 2.75 6.31 -3.58
CA ILE A 72 2.38 7.60 -4.20
C ILE A 72 2.10 7.39 -5.70
N ILE A 73 2.97 6.66 -6.40
CA ILE A 73 2.77 6.38 -7.83
C ILE A 73 1.63 5.37 -8.04
N THR A 74 1.48 4.39 -7.15
CA THR A 74 0.34 3.47 -7.17
C THR A 74 -0.99 4.22 -6.95
N THR A 75 -1.01 5.20 -6.03
CA THR A 75 -2.17 6.10 -5.85
C THR A 75 -2.46 6.89 -7.13
N TYR A 76 -1.44 7.44 -7.78
CA TYR A 76 -1.61 8.13 -9.07
C TYR A 76 -2.22 7.21 -10.13
N ALA A 77 -1.70 6.00 -10.28
CA ALA A 77 -2.21 5.04 -11.24
C ALA A 77 -3.66 4.62 -10.95
N ALA A 78 -3.97 4.34 -9.68
CA ALA A 78 -5.32 3.97 -9.24
C ALA A 78 -6.32 5.11 -9.48
N LEU A 79 -5.98 6.34 -9.12
CA LEU A 79 -6.84 7.51 -9.35
C LEU A 79 -7.09 7.75 -10.83
N LYS A 80 -6.11 7.50 -11.68
CA LYS A 80 -6.21 7.73 -13.13
C LYS A 80 -7.03 6.67 -13.86
N TYR A 81 -6.92 5.40 -13.46
CA TYR A 81 -7.40 4.29 -14.27
C TYR A 81 -8.55 3.50 -13.65
N LEU A 82 -8.73 3.57 -12.32
CA LEU A 82 -9.84 2.88 -11.66
C LEU A 82 -11.06 3.79 -11.52
N PRO A 83 -12.28 3.26 -11.69
CA PRO A 83 -13.50 4.00 -11.45
C PRO A 83 -13.67 4.33 -9.95
N ASP A 84 -14.62 5.23 -9.63
CA ASP A 84 -14.88 5.64 -8.25
C ASP A 84 -15.33 4.47 -7.35
N PHE A 85 -16.14 3.56 -7.88
CA PHE A 85 -16.45 2.28 -7.24
C PHE A 85 -15.64 1.18 -7.89
N LEU A 86 -14.87 0.48 -7.09
CA LEU A 86 -13.98 -0.59 -7.56
C LEU A 86 -14.79 -1.76 -8.11
N PRO A 87 -14.41 -2.33 -9.27
CA PRO A 87 -15.03 -3.56 -9.76
C PRO A 87 -14.51 -4.75 -8.93
N ALA A 88 -15.41 -5.45 -8.24
CA ALA A 88 -15.07 -6.68 -7.52
C ALA A 88 -14.89 -7.86 -8.50
N ALA A 89 -15.82 -7.99 -9.44
CA ALA A 89 -15.81 -8.99 -10.49
C ALA A 89 -16.66 -8.55 -11.68
N GLN A 90 -16.40 -9.13 -12.86
CA GLN A 90 -17.37 -9.11 -13.96
C GLN A 90 -18.22 -10.38 -13.90
N TRP A 91 -19.50 -10.20 -14.16
CA TRP A 91 -20.51 -11.24 -14.10
C TRP A 91 -21.06 -11.47 -15.51
N THR A 92 -20.91 -12.67 -16.02
CA THR A 92 -21.41 -13.06 -17.34
C THR A 92 -22.41 -14.18 -17.19
N GLU A 93 -23.65 -13.96 -17.57
CA GLU A 93 -24.67 -14.99 -17.55
C GLU A 93 -24.62 -15.83 -18.86
N LEU A 94 -24.47 -17.12 -18.68
CA LEU A 94 -24.62 -18.13 -19.71
C LEU A 94 -25.99 -18.83 -19.57
N ASP A 95 -26.37 -19.64 -20.53
CA ASP A 95 -27.66 -20.33 -20.52
C ASP A 95 -27.79 -21.24 -19.30
N SER A 96 -26.76 -22.02 -18.96
CA SER A 96 -26.74 -23.01 -17.87
C SER A 96 -25.81 -22.66 -16.70
N ALA A 97 -25.06 -21.57 -16.76
CA ALA A 97 -24.01 -21.24 -15.80
C ALA A 97 -23.83 -19.72 -15.65
N ILE A 98 -23.04 -19.33 -14.68
CA ILE A 98 -22.54 -17.98 -14.49
C ILE A 98 -21.01 -18.04 -14.53
N LEU A 99 -20.40 -17.21 -15.36
CA LEU A 99 -18.96 -17.02 -15.40
C LEU A 99 -18.56 -15.75 -14.66
N ILE A 100 -17.66 -15.87 -13.70
CA ILE A 100 -17.07 -14.79 -12.91
C ILE A 100 -15.69 -14.49 -13.46
N THR A 101 -15.45 -13.22 -13.82
CA THR A 101 -14.10 -12.74 -14.14
C THR A 101 -13.60 -11.92 -12.95
N PRO A 102 -12.59 -12.39 -12.20
CA PRO A 102 -12.04 -11.67 -11.06
C PRO A 102 -11.33 -10.41 -11.52
N MET A 103 -11.42 -9.35 -10.71
CA MET A 103 -10.85 -8.03 -11.01
C MET A 103 -9.70 -7.65 -10.08
N GLY A 104 -9.27 -8.56 -9.20
CA GLY A 104 -8.16 -8.34 -8.27
C GLY A 104 -8.51 -7.46 -7.07
N ASP A 105 -9.79 -7.27 -6.76
CA ASP A 105 -10.27 -6.41 -5.68
C ASP A 105 -9.85 -6.92 -4.29
N PRO A 106 -8.97 -6.20 -3.56
CA PRO A 106 -8.50 -6.62 -2.25
C PRO A 106 -9.51 -6.41 -1.13
N SER A 107 -10.65 -5.78 -1.40
CA SER A 107 -11.66 -5.45 -0.40
C SER A 107 -12.65 -6.59 -0.12
N PHE A 108 -12.65 -7.63 -0.97
CA PHE A 108 -13.63 -8.72 -0.88
C PHE A 108 -13.44 -9.54 0.40
N LEU A 109 -14.48 -9.53 1.25
CA LEU A 109 -14.50 -10.13 2.60
C LEU A 109 -13.40 -9.64 3.55
N HIS A 110 -12.73 -8.54 3.19
CA HIS A 110 -11.73 -7.93 4.05
C HIS A 110 -12.40 -7.30 5.29
N PRO A 111 -11.87 -7.51 6.52
CA PRO A 111 -12.49 -7.02 7.76
C PRO A 111 -12.65 -5.50 7.85
N ASP A 112 -11.92 -4.74 7.04
CA ASP A 112 -12.05 -3.29 6.95
C ASP A 112 -13.40 -2.81 6.41
N PHE A 113 -14.15 -3.67 5.74
CA PHE A 113 -15.38 -3.33 5.05
C PHE A 113 -16.54 -4.19 5.54
N LYS A 114 -17.71 -3.58 5.69
CA LYS A 114 -18.90 -4.24 6.21
C LYS A 114 -19.84 -4.76 5.12
N LYS A 115 -19.70 -4.23 3.90
CA LYS A 115 -20.58 -4.57 2.79
C LYS A 115 -19.78 -5.26 1.70
N HIS A 116 -20.27 -6.39 1.25
CA HIS A 116 -19.64 -7.21 0.22
C HIS A 116 -20.65 -7.59 -0.88
N PRO A 117 -21.00 -6.67 -1.81
CA PRO A 117 -22.04 -6.92 -2.81
C PRO A 117 -21.77 -8.18 -3.67
N LEU A 118 -20.50 -8.48 -3.96
CA LEU A 118 -20.15 -9.71 -4.66
C LEU A 118 -20.54 -10.96 -3.87
N PHE A 119 -20.35 -10.96 -2.54
CA PHE A 119 -20.75 -12.09 -1.69
C PHE A 119 -22.27 -12.30 -1.73
N ASP A 120 -23.05 -11.23 -1.64
CA ASP A 120 -24.50 -11.30 -1.70
C ASP A 120 -24.97 -11.83 -3.07
N GLN A 121 -24.33 -11.38 -4.16
CA GLN A 121 -24.62 -11.84 -5.52
C GLN A 121 -24.28 -13.32 -5.70
N LEU A 122 -23.10 -13.77 -5.21
CA LEU A 122 -22.70 -15.18 -5.24
C LEU A 122 -23.69 -16.05 -4.45
N LYS A 123 -24.11 -15.58 -3.28
CA LYS A 123 -25.03 -16.31 -2.41
C LYS A 123 -26.43 -16.44 -3.02
N SER A 124 -26.91 -15.43 -3.73
CA SER A 124 -28.24 -15.43 -4.37
C SER A 124 -28.28 -16.17 -5.70
N ALA A 125 -27.13 -16.46 -6.31
CA ALA A 125 -27.08 -17.14 -7.61
C ALA A 125 -27.75 -18.52 -7.58
N THR A 126 -28.57 -18.81 -8.58
CA THR A 126 -29.28 -20.08 -8.73
C THR A 126 -28.62 -21.03 -9.70
N LYS A 127 -27.85 -20.49 -10.65
CA LYS A 127 -27.08 -21.26 -11.63
C LYS A 127 -25.71 -21.69 -11.04
N PRO A 128 -25.10 -22.77 -11.53
CA PRO A 128 -23.71 -23.11 -11.23
C PRO A 128 -22.74 -21.95 -11.45
N LEU A 129 -21.79 -21.77 -10.54
CA LEU A 129 -20.81 -20.69 -10.54
C LEU A 129 -19.46 -21.19 -11.05
N TYR A 130 -18.91 -20.50 -12.03
CA TYR A 130 -17.58 -20.74 -12.55
C TYR A 130 -16.76 -19.46 -12.50
N ILE A 131 -15.47 -19.58 -12.27
CA ILE A 131 -14.53 -18.47 -12.24
C ILE A 131 -13.38 -18.73 -13.21
N ARG A 132 -13.03 -17.70 -13.99
CA ARG A 132 -11.85 -17.77 -14.84
C ARG A 132 -10.57 -17.51 -14.06
N ASN A 133 -9.47 -18.12 -14.50
CA ASN A 133 -8.14 -17.95 -13.91
C ASN A 133 -7.05 -17.68 -14.97
N ASP A 134 -7.47 -17.43 -16.21
CA ASP A 134 -6.60 -17.16 -17.38
C ASP A 134 -6.19 -15.68 -17.50
N ASN A 135 -6.74 -14.80 -16.69
CA ASN A 135 -6.40 -13.38 -16.66
C ASN A 135 -5.28 -13.04 -15.65
N TRP A 136 -4.62 -14.04 -15.06
CA TRP A 136 -3.49 -13.88 -14.15
C TRP A 136 -2.17 -14.18 -14.86
N ASN A 137 -1.28 -13.20 -14.93
CA ASN A 137 0.03 -13.30 -15.62
C ASN A 137 1.14 -12.64 -14.79
N THR A 138 1.19 -12.92 -13.50
CA THR A 138 2.24 -12.44 -12.61
C THR A 138 2.47 -13.45 -11.48
N ALA A 139 3.54 -13.29 -10.69
CA ALA A 139 3.80 -14.13 -9.54
C ALA A 139 2.95 -13.73 -8.33
N ALA A 140 2.64 -14.67 -7.44
CA ALA A 140 1.95 -14.41 -6.19
C ALA A 140 2.77 -13.51 -5.25
N LEU A 141 4.08 -13.69 -5.23
CA LEU A 141 5.04 -12.85 -4.50
C LEU A 141 5.78 -11.91 -5.47
N GLY A 142 6.04 -10.68 -5.04
CA GLY A 142 6.75 -9.68 -5.84
C GLY A 142 8.24 -9.99 -6.02
N SER A 143 8.82 -9.57 -7.13
CA SER A 143 10.24 -9.73 -7.40
C SER A 143 11.08 -8.97 -6.35
N GLY A 144 12.02 -9.67 -5.70
CA GLY A 144 12.89 -9.09 -4.68
C GLY A 144 12.24 -8.94 -3.30
N TRP A 145 11.09 -9.59 -3.06
CA TRP A 145 10.54 -9.76 -1.72
C TRP A 145 11.39 -10.80 -0.95
N SER A 146 11.53 -10.60 0.37
CA SER A 146 12.30 -11.52 1.21
C SER A 146 11.51 -12.81 1.45
N THR A 147 12.12 -13.96 1.24
CA THR A 147 11.50 -15.25 1.56
C THR A 147 11.32 -15.46 3.06
N ASP A 148 12.15 -14.83 3.88
CA ASP A 148 12.06 -14.94 5.34
C ASP A 148 10.80 -14.26 5.92
N ASP A 149 10.18 -13.36 5.16
CA ASP A 149 9.02 -12.58 5.59
C ASP A 149 7.67 -13.29 5.27
N TYR A 150 7.69 -14.54 4.82
CA TYR A 150 6.50 -15.27 4.35
C TYR A 150 5.38 -15.43 5.40
N ASN A 151 5.71 -15.28 6.68
CA ASN A 151 4.76 -15.38 7.80
C ASN A 151 4.23 -14.01 8.26
N ASP A 152 4.76 -12.93 7.71
CA ASP A 152 4.39 -11.57 8.10
C ASP A 152 3.20 -11.05 7.29
N ASP A 153 2.26 -10.40 7.94
CA ASP A 153 1.00 -9.92 7.35
C ASP A 153 1.19 -8.89 6.23
N TYR A 154 2.31 -8.18 6.24
CA TYR A 154 2.65 -7.23 5.18
C TYR A 154 3.14 -7.88 3.87
N GLN A 155 3.34 -9.19 3.84
CA GLN A 155 3.78 -9.96 2.67
C GLN A 155 2.74 -11.00 2.23
N ALA A 156 1.45 -10.70 2.34
CA ALA A 156 0.40 -11.56 1.81
C ALA A 156 0.60 -11.79 0.31
N GLU A 157 0.40 -13.04 -0.15
CA GLU A 157 0.41 -13.39 -1.56
C GLU A 157 -0.65 -12.62 -2.33
N ARG A 158 -0.32 -12.16 -3.53
CA ARG A 158 -1.27 -11.56 -4.47
C ARG A 158 -2.04 -12.65 -5.20
N SER A 159 -3.27 -12.35 -5.58
CA SER A 159 -4.09 -13.28 -6.37
C SER A 159 -5.07 -12.56 -7.30
N ALA A 160 -5.58 -13.26 -8.31
CA ALA A 160 -6.62 -12.74 -9.17
C ALA A 160 -7.93 -12.51 -8.42
N PHE A 161 -8.19 -13.34 -7.40
CA PHE A 161 -9.41 -13.32 -6.59
C PHE A 161 -9.06 -13.30 -5.09
N PRO A 162 -8.65 -12.14 -4.55
CA PRO A 162 -8.35 -12.00 -3.14
C PRO A 162 -9.58 -12.23 -2.26
N VAL A 163 -9.40 -12.87 -1.13
CA VAL A 163 -10.43 -13.04 -0.08
C VAL A 163 -9.81 -12.81 1.29
N TYR A 164 -10.49 -12.10 2.18
CA TYR A 164 -10.03 -11.83 3.55
C TYR A 164 -8.64 -11.15 3.61
N GLY A 165 -8.23 -10.43 2.56
CA GLY A 165 -6.88 -9.86 2.44
C GLY A 165 -5.77 -10.89 2.23
N ASN A 166 -6.11 -12.13 1.84
CA ASN A 166 -5.23 -13.31 1.76
C ASN A 166 -4.52 -13.60 3.09
N LEU A 167 -5.20 -13.30 4.20
CA LEU A 167 -4.74 -13.50 5.57
C LEU A 167 -5.73 -14.38 6.36
N ILE A 168 -5.20 -15.19 7.27
CA ILE A 168 -5.96 -15.78 8.35
C ILE A 168 -5.67 -15.01 9.61
N GLN A 169 -6.69 -14.44 10.21
CA GLN A 169 -6.58 -13.73 11.47
C GLN A 169 -6.82 -14.71 12.62
N TRP A 170 -5.83 -14.87 13.48
CA TRP A 170 -5.85 -15.75 14.64
C TRP A 170 -6.06 -14.96 15.90
N PHE A 171 -6.85 -15.51 16.81
CA PHE A 171 -7.18 -14.91 18.10
C PHE A 171 -6.87 -15.89 19.22
N GLN A 172 -6.33 -15.39 20.29
CA GLN A 172 -6.22 -16.07 21.57
C GLN A 172 -6.95 -15.25 22.63
N GLU A 173 -7.80 -15.93 23.40
CA GLU A 173 -8.47 -15.37 24.59
C GLU A 173 -8.23 -16.29 25.79
N ARG A 174 -7.93 -15.70 26.94
CA ARG A 174 -7.73 -16.40 28.21
C ARG A 174 -8.69 -15.86 29.24
N SER A 175 -9.41 -16.73 29.91
CA SER A 175 -10.32 -16.41 30.99
C SER A 175 -10.03 -17.28 32.21
N VAL A 176 -10.37 -16.78 33.40
CA VAL A 176 -10.32 -17.57 34.64
C VAL A 176 -11.55 -18.47 34.67
N LYS A 177 -11.37 -19.77 34.93
CA LYS A 177 -12.48 -20.72 35.10
C LYS A 177 -13.29 -20.34 36.33
N GLU A 178 -14.59 -20.23 36.19
CA GLU A 178 -15.49 -19.92 37.30
C GLU A 178 -15.60 -21.09 38.31
N ASN A 179 -15.56 -22.32 37.80
CA ASN A 179 -15.67 -23.54 38.63
C ASN A 179 -14.65 -24.63 38.16
N PRO A 180 -13.36 -24.49 38.49
CA PRO A 180 -12.36 -25.46 38.02
C PRO A 180 -12.57 -26.81 38.74
N THR A 181 -12.70 -27.87 37.95
CA THR A 181 -12.74 -29.26 38.48
C THR A 181 -11.41 -29.70 39.07
N ASN A 182 -10.31 -29.08 38.69
CA ASN A 182 -8.98 -29.26 39.23
C ASN A 182 -8.44 -27.91 39.74
N PRO A 183 -8.04 -27.77 41.02
CA PRO A 183 -7.54 -26.51 41.57
C PRO A 183 -6.32 -25.91 40.83
N ASN A 184 -5.59 -26.75 40.08
CA ASN A 184 -4.43 -26.33 39.31
C ASN A 184 -4.78 -25.91 37.86
N ASP A 185 -6.02 -26.18 37.43
CA ASP A 185 -6.50 -25.85 36.09
C ASP A 185 -7.52 -24.71 36.16
N THR A 186 -7.01 -23.48 36.33
CA THR A 186 -7.83 -22.31 36.62
C THR A 186 -8.04 -21.40 35.39
N ILE A 187 -7.52 -21.76 34.23
CA ILE A 187 -7.54 -20.93 33.04
C ILE A 187 -8.11 -21.69 31.84
N ASP A 188 -9.11 -21.09 31.19
CA ASP A 188 -9.58 -21.47 29.87
C ASP A 188 -8.87 -20.70 28.80
N ILE A 189 -8.43 -21.38 27.74
CA ILE A 189 -7.76 -20.79 26.60
C ILE A 189 -8.58 -21.15 25.34
N PHE A 190 -9.03 -20.10 24.65
CA PHE A 190 -9.73 -20.22 23.37
C PHE A 190 -8.84 -19.68 22.28
N ILE A 191 -8.57 -20.50 21.26
CA ILE A 191 -7.86 -20.10 20.05
C ILE A 191 -8.75 -20.39 18.86
N TYR A 192 -8.99 -19.38 18.03
CA TYR A 192 -9.84 -19.48 16.84
C TYR A 192 -9.32 -18.61 15.72
N SER A 193 -9.80 -18.83 14.50
CA SER A 193 -9.42 -18.08 13.32
C SER A 193 -10.60 -17.40 12.64
N ASN A 194 -10.32 -16.34 11.89
CA ASN A 194 -11.25 -15.71 10.97
C ASN A 194 -10.54 -15.44 9.62
N PRO A 195 -10.99 -16.02 8.48
CA PRO A 195 -12.07 -17.01 8.39
C PRO A 195 -11.74 -18.30 9.16
N GLU A 196 -12.77 -19.08 9.49
CA GLU A 196 -12.60 -20.46 9.95
C GLU A 196 -11.94 -21.28 8.83
N ILE A 197 -11.02 -22.15 9.21
CA ILE A 197 -10.24 -22.94 8.26
C ILE A 197 -10.37 -24.45 8.54
N ASN A 198 -10.28 -25.25 7.47
CA ASN A 198 -10.20 -26.72 7.54
C ASN A 198 -8.77 -27.22 7.28
N TRP A 199 -7.79 -26.33 7.24
CA TRP A 199 -6.38 -26.71 7.06
C TRP A 199 -5.77 -27.25 8.34
N PRO A 200 -4.68 -28.06 8.26
CA PRO A 200 -4.02 -28.63 9.42
C PRO A 200 -3.55 -27.56 10.42
N VAL A 201 -3.88 -27.79 11.69
CA VAL A 201 -3.47 -26.94 12.81
C VAL A 201 -2.83 -27.82 13.89
N GLY A 202 -1.60 -27.51 14.24
CA GLY A 202 -0.86 -28.13 15.34
C GLY A 202 -0.61 -27.15 16.48
N PHE A 203 -0.26 -27.69 17.65
CA PHE A 203 0.09 -26.89 18.82
C PHE A 203 1.58 -27.07 19.14
N GLY A 204 2.27 -25.94 19.27
CA GLY A 204 3.65 -25.83 19.69
C GLY A 204 3.79 -25.67 21.19
N LYS A 205 5.01 -25.39 21.64
CA LYS A 205 5.28 -25.10 23.05
C LYS A 205 4.69 -23.75 23.44
N THR A 206 4.11 -23.67 24.64
CA THR A 206 3.69 -22.39 25.24
C THR A 206 4.86 -21.40 25.32
N SER A 207 4.61 -20.16 25.00
CA SER A 207 5.60 -19.08 24.95
C SER A 207 5.16 -17.87 25.79
N ASN A 208 5.98 -16.84 25.85
CA ASN A 208 5.59 -15.59 26.53
C ASN A 208 4.58 -14.78 25.71
N ARG A 209 4.55 -14.98 24.40
CA ARG A 209 3.63 -14.30 23.47
C ARG A 209 2.92 -15.31 22.60
N PHE A 210 1.66 -15.05 22.32
CA PHE A 210 0.92 -15.79 21.30
C PHE A 210 1.63 -15.67 19.96
N PHE A 211 1.83 -16.79 19.29
CA PHE A 211 2.50 -16.80 18.00
C PHE A 211 1.94 -17.92 17.13
N VAL A 212 1.66 -17.57 15.88
CA VAL A 212 1.21 -18.50 14.85
C VAL A 212 2.23 -18.51 13.72
N LYS A 213 2.69 -19.70 13.38
CA LYS A 213 3.59 -19.92 12.26
C LYS A 213 2.90 -20.79 11.22
N ARG A 214 2.85 -20.32 9.97
CA ARG A 214 2.48 -21.16 8.83
C ARG A 214 3.71 -21.97 8.38
N GLU A 215 3.51 -23.18 7.91
CA GLU A 215 4.56 -23.91 7.19
C GLU A 215 4.91 -23.18 5.88
N GLU A 216 6.18 -23.21 5.50
CA GLU A 216 6.68 -22.36 4.40
C GLU A 216 5.98 -22.65 3.06
N HIS A 217 5.70 -23.94 2.79
CA HIS A 217 5.18 -24.40 1.50
C HIS A 217 3.75 -24.96 1.55
N GLU A 218 3.11 -24.88 2.71
CA GLU A 218 1.77 -25.44 2.93
C GLU A 218 0.90 -24.52 3.77
N ASN A 219 -0.43 -24.65 3.59
CA ASN A 219 -1.42 -24.04 4.49
C ASN A 219 -1.62 -24.92 5.72
N ALA A 220 -0.56 -25.12 6.48
CA ALA A 220 -0.57 -25.78 7.77
C ALA A 220 -0.01 -24.83 8.84
N PHE A 221 -0.62 -24.75 10.01
CA PHE A 221 -0.31 -23.76 11.03
C PHE A 221 0.10 -24.41 12.33
N VAL A 222 1.09 -23.82 13.00
CA VAL A 222 1.51 -24.20 14.35
C VAL A 222 1.25 -23.04 15.29
N LEU A 223 0.41 -23.28 16.30
CA LEU A 223 -0.01 -22.29 17.28
C LEU A 223 0.82 -22.45 18.56
N SER A 224 1.43 -21.39 19.05
CA SER A 224 2.08 -21.32 20.34
C SER A 224 1.28 -20.41 21.26
N GLU A 225 0.72 -20.97 22.32
CA GLU A 225 -0.01 -20.20 23.31
C GLU A 225 0.87 -19.15 23.96
N GLY A 226 0.33 -17.93 24.11
CA GLY A 226 0.96 -16.84 24.84
C GLY A 226 0.41 -16.69 26.25
N LYS A 227 1.09 -15.88 27.07
CA LYS A 227 0.63 -15.54 28.44
C LYS A 227 -0.32 -14.34 28.44
N GLU A 228 -0.51 -13.68 27.30
CA GLU A 228 -1.42 -12.55 27.18
C GLU A 228 -2.86 -12.95 27.42
N LYS A 229 -3.65 -12.05 28.06
CA LYS A 229 -5.09 -12.23 28.24
C LYS A 229 -5.83 -12.35 26.92
N SER A 230 -5.46 -11.50 25.95
CA SER A 230 -5.93 -11.56 24.57
C SER A 230 -4.79 -11.22 23.63
N ALA A 231 -4.73 -11.89 22.50
CA ALA A 231 -3.74 -11.64 21.46
C ALA A 231 -4.34 -11.90 20.08
N THR A 232 -3.82 -11.23 19.07
CA THR A 232 -4.23 -11.41 17.67
C THR A 232 -3.00 -11.41 16.79
N GLN A 233 -2.97 -12.29 15.80
CA GLN A 233 -1.96 -12.32 14.76
C GLN A 233 -2.61 -12.64 13.43
N SER A 234 -2.26 -11.88 12.38
CA SER A 234 -2.66 -12.17 11.01
C SER A 234 -1.51 -12.87 10.30
N VAL A 235 -1.78 -13.99 9.63
CA VAL A 235 -0.77 -14.80 8.94
C VAL A 235 -1.22 -15.05 7.51
N PRO A 236 -0.36 -14.77 6.50
CA PRO A 236 -0.67 -15.04 5.11
C PRO A 236 -0.92 -16.52 4.84
N PHE A 237 -1.88 -16.83 3.98
CA PHE A 237 -2.02 -18.16 3.44
C PHE A 237 -1.49 -18.24 2.00
N ILE A 238 -1.08 -19.43 1.57
CA ILE A 238 -0.68 -19.72 0.20
C ILE A 238 -1.93 -19.78 -0.66
N THR A 239 -2.04 -18.91 -1.65
CA THR A 239 -3.25 -18.75 -2.46
C THR A 239 -3.47 -19.91 -3.45
N LYS A 240 -2.40 -20.60 -3.87
CA LYS A 240 -2.42 -21.61 -4.94
C LYS A 240 -3.19 -21.08 -6.17
N GLY A 241 -2.81 -19.88 -6.61
CA GLY A 241 -3.53 -19.09 -7.59
C GLY A 241 -4.79 -18.48 -6.97
N ILE A 242 -5.94 -19.13 -7.07
CA ILE A 242 -7.20 -18.73 -6.40
C ILE A 242 -7.82 -19.87 -5.60
N SER A 243 -7.24 -21.08 -5.64
CA SER A 243 -7.87 -22.31 -5.13
C SER A 243 -8.10 -22.28 -3.63
N SER A 244 -7.13 -21.78 -2.85
CA SER A 244 -7.28 -21.65 -1.39
C SER A 244 -8.37 -20.65 -1.01
N GLY A 245 -8.50 -19.56 -1.78
CA GLY A 245 -9.58 -18.58 -1.61
C GLY A 245 -10.96 -19.19 -1.89
N LEU A 246 -11.07 -20.01 -2.94
CA LEU A 246 -12.32 -20.70 -3.28
C LEU A 246 -12.70 -21.75 -2.21
N GLU A 247 -11.71 -22.42 -1.60
CA GLU A 247 -11.92 -23.34 -0.50
C GLU A 247 -12.51 -22.63 0.73
N LEU A 248 -11.93 -21.49 1.14
CA LEU A 248 -12.45 -20.67 2.24
C LEU A 248 -13.86 -20.13 1.95
N LEU A 249 -14.15 -19.78 0.70
CA LEU A 249 -15.47 -19.30 0.30
C LEU A 249 -16.54 -20.38 0.31
N LYS A 250 -16.19 -21.62 0.01
CA LYS A 250 -17.14 -22.74 -0.03
C LYS A 250 -17.95 -22.83 1.25
N ASP A 251 -17.28 -22.76 2.40
CA ASP A 251 -17.92 -22.90 3.70
C ASP A 251 -18.82 -21.68 4.01
N SER A 252 -18.33 -20.47 3.74
CA SER A 252 -19.09 -19.24 3.98
C SER A 252 -20.30 -19.07 3.04
N LEU A 253 -20.17 -19.50 1.78
CA LEU A 253 -21.25 -19.42 0.78
C LEU A 253 -22.24 -20.58 0.86
N GLY A 254 -21.81 -21.73 1.35
CA GLY A 254 -22.55 -23.01 1.19
C GLY A 254 -22.65 -23.47 -0.27
N LYS A 255 -21.75 -23.00 -1.15
CA LYS A 255 -21.71 -23.28 -2.59
C LYS A 255 -20.29 -23.47 -3.07
N VAL A 256 -20.14 -24.24 -4.15
CA VAL A 256 -18.86 -24.42 -4.85
C VAL A 256 -18.78 -23.48 -6.03
N ILE A 257 -17.66 -22.77 -6.16
CA ILE A 257 -17.28 -22.05 -7.36
C ILE A 257 -16.22 -22.90 -8.06
N GLN A 258 -16.47 -23.30 -9.28
CA GLN A 258 -15.57 -24.16 -10.08
C GLN A 258 -14.67 -23.30 -10.98
N LEU A 259 -13.51 -23.84 -11.35
CA LEU A 259 -12.70 -23.23 -12.39
C LEU A 259 -13.38 -23.43 -13.75
N ALA A 260 -13.43 -22.35 -14.53
CA ALA A 260 -13.96 -22.41 -15.89
C ALA A 260 -12.97 -23.14 -16.80
N ASP A 261 -13.50 -24.04 -17.65
CA ASP A 261 -12.75 -24.66 -18.73
C ASP A 261 -12.76 -23.82 -20.01
N GLU A 262 -12.04 -24.26 -21.04
CA GLU A 262 -11.94 -23.56 -22.32
C GLU A 262 -13.29 -23.47 -23.05
N GLU A 263 -14.18 -24.45 -22.87
CA GLU A 263 -15.50 -24.45 -23.47
C GLU A 263 -16.37 -23.33 -22.90
N LEU A 264 -16.44 -23.21 -21.57
CA LEU A 264 -17.16 -22.13 -20.90
C LEU A 264 -16.60 -20.75 -21.22
N LEU A 265 -15.26 -20.62 -21.27
CA LEU A 265 -14.61 -19.37 -21.68
C LEU A 265 -14.96 -18.99 -23.11
N SER A 266 -15.04 -19.96 -24.03
CA SER A 266 -15.44 -19.74 -25.42
C SER A 266 -16.91 -19.31 -25.53
N GLN A 267 -17.81 -19.94 -24.78
CA GLN A 267 -19.23 -19.57 -24.75
C GLN A 267 -19.46 -18.14 -24.23
N ALA A 268 -18.60 -17.67 -23.33
CA ALA A 268 -18.71 -16.35 -22.74
C ALA A 268 -18.14 -15.21 -23.61
N LYS A 269 -17.38 -15.52 -24.67
CA LYS A 269 -16.59 -14.55 -25.44
C LYS A 269 -17.43 -13.40 -26.01
N ASP A 270 -18.62 -13.70 -26.50
CA ASP A 270 -19.51 -12.73 -27.14
C ASP A 270 -20.73 -12.36 -26.27
N LYS A 271 -20.73 -12.80 -25.01
CA LYS A 271 -21.80 -12.47 -24.06
C LYS A 271 -21.56 -11.15 -23.37
N ILE A 272 -22.63 -10.45 -23.04
CA ILE A 272 -22.58 -9.20 -22.27
C ILE A 272 -22.24 -9.51 -20.83
N SER A 273 -21.23 -8.81 -20.30
CA SER A 273 -20.83 -8.86 -18.91
C SER A 273 -21.13 -7.54 -18.22
N PHE A 274 -21.48 -7.57 -16.95
CA PHE A 274 -21.61 -6.36 -16.13
C PHE A 274 -20.69 -6.43 -14.92
N ASN A 275 -20.25 -5.27 -14.44
CA ASN A 275 -19.39 -5.19 -13.25
C ASN A 275 -20.25 -5.23 -11.98
N ILE A 276 -19.84 -6.06 -11.03
CA ILE A 276 -20.29 -5.96 -9.64
C ILE A 276 -19.33 -5.01 -8.93
N SER A 277 -19.84 -3.88 -8.46
CA SER A 277 -19.05 -2.89 -7.74
C SER A 277 -18.85 -3.30 -6.28
N SER A 278 -17.71 -2.94 -5.71
CA SER A 278 -17.39 -3.15 -4.29
C SER A 278 -17.30 -1.82 -3.53
N GLN A 279 -16.12 -1.47 -3.06
CA GLN A 279 -15.88 -0.31 -2.22
C GLN A 279 -15.57 0.94 -3.06
N HIS A 280 -15.72 2.11 -2.43
CA HIS A 280 -15.24 3.34 -3.04
C HIS A 280 -13.70 3.33 -3.10
N ARG A 281 -13.13 3.60 -4.29
CA ARG A 281 -11.68 3.63 -4.56
C ARG A 281 -10.93 4.48 -3.55
N ASP A 282 -11.43 5.69 -3.27
CA ASP A 282 -10.75 6.64 -2.40
C ASP A 282 -10.68 6.15 -0.96
N THR A 283 -11.66 5.35 -0.51
CA THR A 283 -11.64 4.71 0.81
C THR A 283 -10.53 3.65 0.90
N LEU A 284 -10.36 2.84 -0.16
CA LEU A 284 -9.27 1.88 -0.24
C LEU A 284 -7.91 2.59 -0.23
N LEU A 285 -7.75 3.63 -1.08
CA LEU A 285 -6.52 4.40 -1.18
C LEU A 285 -6.17 5.13 0.11
N GLN A 286 -7.16 5.66 0.83
CA GLN A 286 -6.95 6.25 2.15
C GLN A 286 -6.37 5.22 3.12
N LYS A 287 -6.98 4.04 3.23
CA LYS A 287 -6.50 2.96 4.11
C LYS A 287 -5.08 2.52 3.72
N MET A 288 -4.83 2.31 2.43
CA MET A 288 -3.52 1.99 1.87
C MET A 288 -2.44 3.00 2.29
N MET A 289 -2.72 4.30 2.14
CA MET A 289 -1.77 5.36 2.42
C MET A 289 -1.57 5.58 3.92
N HIS A 290 -2.64 5.52 4.73
CA HIS A 290 -2.59 5.77 6.18
C HIS A 290 -1.91 4.63 6.94
N ARG A 291 -2.16 3.37 6.59
CA ARG A 291 -1.55 2.19 7.24
C ARG A 291 -0.27 1.73 6.54
N SER A 292 -0.02 2.25 5.35
CA SER A 292 1.05 1.76 4.47
C SER A 292 0.84 0.30 4.04
N ASP A 293 -0.39 -0.07 3.77
CA ASP A 293 -0.81 -1.41 3.43
C ASP A 293 -0.23 -1.86 2.10
N ASN A 294 0.59 -2.91 2.12
CA ASN A 294 1.26 -3.42 0.92
C ASN A 294 0.28 -4.16 0.02
N PHE A 295 -0.58 -4.98 0.63
CA PHE A 295 -1.52 -5.79 -0.13
C PHE A 295 -2.49 -4.92 -0.93
N TYR A 296 -3.04 -3.86 -0.31
CA TYR A 296 -3.89 -2.92 -1.03
C TYR A 296 -3.14 -2.22 -2.18
N ALA A 297 -1.85 -1.93 -2.00
CA ALA A 297 -1.07 -1.28 -3.03
C ALA A 297 -0.81 -2.19 -4.24
N ASP A 298 -0.33 -3.40 -3.99
CA ASP A 298 0.00 -4.34 -5.05
C ASP A 298 -1.26 -4.79 -5.80
N GLN A 299 -2.35 -5.10 -5.08
CA GLN A 299 -3.63 -5.44 -5.69
C GLN A 299 -4.24 -4.26 -6.47
N SER A 300 -4.13 -3.01 -5.97
CA SER A 300 -4.60 -1.84 -6.72
C SER A 300 -3.87 -1.70 -8.06
N LEU A 301 -2.56 -1.96 -8.10
CA LEU A 301 -1.80 -1.95 -9.35
C LEU A 301 -2.24 -3.06 -10.30
N LEU A 302 -2.54 -4.26 -9.77
CA LEU A 302 -3.09 -5.37 -10.56
C LEU A 302 -4.52 -5.10 -11.05
N MET A 303 -5.35 -4.41 -10.26
CA MET A 303 -6.66 -3.92 -10.74
C MET A 303 -6.49 -2.92 -11.88
N VAL A 304 -5.52 -2.00 -11.80
CA VAL A 304 -5.18 -1.10 -12.91
C VAL A 304 -4.75 -1.91 -14.13
N SER A 305 -3.93 -2.94 -13.96
CA SER A 305 -3.54 -3.85 -15.04
C SER A 305 -4.75 -4.50 -15.70
N GLN A 306 -5.64 -5.08 -14.92
CA GLN A 306 -6.86 -5.71 -15.39
C GLN A 306 -7.75 -4.72 -16.17
N GLN A 307 -7.84 -3.48 -15.69
CA GLN A 307 -8.63 -2.43 -16.32
C GLN A 307 -8.09 -2.04 -17.70
N ILE A 308 -6.77 -1.89 -17.83
CA ILE A 308 -6.11 -1.39 -19.05
C ILE A 308 -5.77 -2.52 -20.01
N LEU A 309 -5.19 -3.61 -19.50
CA LEU A 309 -4.61 -4.70 -20.28
C LEU A 309 -5.53 -5.92 -20.41
N LYS A 310 -6.66 -5.92 -19.68
CA LYS A 310 -7.61 -7.04 -19.57
C LYS A 310 -6.97 -8.32 -18.98
N ARG A 311 -5.84 -8.17 -18.32
CA ARG A 311 -5.15 -9.20 -17.56
C ARG A 311 -4.36 -8.56 -16.41
N MET A 312 -4.08 -9.32 -15.37
CA MET A 312 -3.25 -8.90 -14.23
C MET A 312 -1.80 -9.26 -14.52
N ASP A 313 -1.04 -8.27 -14.98
CA ASP A 313 0.35 -8.39 -15.42
C ASP A 313 1.11 -7.17 -14.90
N GLU A 314 1.76 -7.33 -13.72
CA GLU A 314 2.43 -6.23 -13.04
C GLU A 314 3.56 -5.60 -13.87
N PRO A 315 4.51 -6.36 -14.45
CA PRO A 315 5.54 -5.77 -15.30
C PRO A 315 4.98 -5.00 -16.48
N ALA A 316 3.96 -5.53 -17.14
CA ALA A 316 3.36 -4.89 -18.31
C ALA A 316 2.64 -3.59 -17.96
N VAL A 317 1.88 -3.53 -16.86
CA VAL A 317 1.20 -2.30 -16.45
C VAL A 317 2.18 -1.24 -15.98
N ILE A 318 3.25 -1.63 -15.29
CA ILE A 318 4.34 -0.72 -14.90
C ILE A 318 4.96 -0.09 -16.14
N GLN A 319 5.33 -0.90 -17.14
CA GLN A 319 5.87 -0.41 -18.40
C GLN A 319 4.89 0.51 -19.13
N HIS A 320 3.60 0.17 -19.13
CA HIS A 320 2.56 0.99 -19.74
C HIS A 320 2.50 2.38 -19.10
N ILE A 321 2.48 2.45 -17.78
CA ILE A 321 2.41 3.72 -17.03
C ILE A 321 3.69 4.55 -17.21
N LEU A 322 4.87 3.92 -17.12
CA LEU A 322 6.14 4.62 -17.32
C LEU A 322 6.24 5.21 -18.72
N LYS A 323 5.80 4.48 -19.74
CA LYS A 323 5.86 4.92 -21.15
C LYS A 323 4.85 6.01 -21.49
N ASN A 324 3.62 5.91 -20.97
CA ASN A 324 2.52 6.77 -21.42
C ASN A 324 2.27 7.96 -20.48
N ASP A 325 2.53 7.78 -19.17
CA ASP A 325 2.19 8.78 -18.15
C ASP A 325 3.39 9.49 -17.56
N LEU A 326 4.52 8.79 -17.49
CA LEU A 326 5.72 9.23 -16.78
C LEU A 326 6.97 9.27 -17.69
N ASN A 327 6.77 9.29 -19.00
CA ASN A 327 7.86 9.37 -19.97
C ASN A 327 8.68 10.68 -19.90
N GLN A 328 8.12 11.73 -19.28
CA GLN A 328 8.76 13.04 -19.12
C GLN A 328 9.64 13.13 -17.87
N LEU A 329 9.71 12.07 -17.05
CA LEU A 329 10.60 12.08 -15.90
C LEU A 329 12.06 12.23 -16.36
N PRO A 330 12.81 13.16 -15.75
CA PRO A 330 14.20 13.45 -16.18
C PRO A 330 15.12 12.24 -15.98
N ILE A 331 14.78 11.37 -15.02
CA ILE A 331 15.43 10.07 -14.79
C ILE A 331 14.32 9.04 -14.64
N GLN A 332 14.35 8.05 -15.52
CA GLN A 332 13.39 6.95 -15.46
C GLN A 332 13.64 6.10 -14.21
N PRO A 333 12.62 5.88 -13.39
CA PRO A 333 12.77 5.03 -12.22
C PRO A 333 12.84 3.55 -12.63
N ARG A 334 13.43 2.74 -11.77
CA ARG A 334 13.19 1.31 -11.76
C ARG A 334 12.00 1.04 -10.85
N TRP A 335 10.85 0.75 -11.41
CA TRP A 335 9.63 0.43 -10.67
C TRP A 335 9.35 -1.06 -10.81
N VAL A 336 9.08 -1.76 -9.70
CA VAL A 336 9.04 -3.23 -9.64
C VAL A 336 7.73 -3.74 -9.05
N ASP A 337 7.17 -3.08 -8.03
CA ASP A 337 5.91 -3.48 -7.37
C ASP A 337 5.06 -2.27 -6.98
N GLY A 338 3.81 -2.50 -6.61
CA GLY A 338 2.88 -1.45 -6.22
C GLY A 338 3.11 -0.90 -4.81
N SER A 339 3.72 -1.67 -3.92
CA SER A 339 3.84 -1.36 -2.49
C SER A 339 5.14 -0.66 -2.10
N GLY A 340 6.22 -0.93 -2.84
CA GLY A 340 7.57 -0.54 -2.46
C GLY A 340 8.23 -1.53 -1.49
N LEU A 341 7.70 -2.75 -1.37
CA LEU A 341 8.30 -3.80 -0.57
C LEU A 341 9.62 -4.30 -1.20
N SER A 342 9.66 -4.37 -2.52
CA SER A 342 10.86 -4.73 -3.26
C SER A 342 11.97 -3.69 -3.10
N ARG A 343 13.16 -4.12 -2.68
CA ARG A 343 14.37 -3.29 -2.66
C ARG A 343 14.89 -2.94 -4.07
N TYR A 344 14.37 -3.58 -5.10
CA TYR A 344 14.73 -3.28 -6.49
C TYR A 344 14.05 -2.03 -7.02
N ASN A 345 13.03 -1.50 -6.33
CA ASN A 345 12.48 -0.18 -6.65
C ASN A 345 13.54 0.91 -6.46
N GLN A 346 13.68 1.79 -7.45
CA GLN A 346 14.61 2.92 -7.43
C GLN A 346 13.95 4.16 -8.02
N PHE A 347 13.82 5.20 -7.21
CA PHE A 347 13.24 6.48 -7.60
C PHE A 347 14.13 7.64 -7.15
N SER A 348 14.09 8.73 -7.89
CA SER A 348 14.73 9.97 -7.46
C SER A 348 13.74 10.88 -6.71
N PRO A 349 14.20 11.75 -5.80
CA PRO A 349 13.36 12.80 -5.23
C PRO A 349 12.65 13.66 -6.29
N ASP A 350 13.32 13.97 -7.41
CA ASP A 350 12.72 14.71 -8.52
C ASP A 350 11.57 13.95 -9.20
N ALA A 351 11.68 12.63 -9.33
CA ALA A 351 10.58 11.81 -9.84
C ALA A 351 9.37 11.88 -8.91
N MET A 352 9.56 11.81 -7.59
CA MET A 352 8.47 11.94 -6.63
C MET A 352 7.82 13.32 -6.66
N ILE A 353 8.61 14.40 -6.79
CA ILE A 353 8.08 15.76 -6.97
C ILE A 353 7.20 15.83 -8.21
N ASN A 354 7.64 15.25 -9.33
CA ASN A 354 6.86 15.25 -10.57
C ASN A 354 5.50 14.55 -10.36
N ILE A 355 5.48 13.37 -9.74
CA ILE A 355 4.25 12.62 -9.47
C ILE A 355 3.32 13.41 -8.51
N LEU A 356 3.87 14.01 -7.45
CA LEU A 356 3.12 14.86 -6.52
C LEU A 356 2.53 16.10 -7.23
N ASN A 357 3.27 16.71 -8.17
CA ASN A 357 2.77 17.80 -9.00
C ASN A 357 1.60 17.35 -9.88
N GLN A 358 1.71 16.19 -10.54
CA GLN A 358 0.64 15.65 -11.36
C GLN A 358 -0.62 15.34 -10.52
N LEU A 359 -0.47 14.73 -9.35
CA LEU A 359 -1.59 14.52 -8.43
C LEU A 359 -2.26 15.85 -8.07
N ARG A 360 -1.48 16.85 -7.69
CA ARG A 360 -1.97 18.15 -7.25
C ARG A 360 -2.66 18.96 -8.36
N SER A 361 -2.19 18.84 -9.60
CA SER A 361 -2.76 19.56 -10.76
C SER A 361 -4.01 18.88 -11.33
N THR A 362 -4.13 17.56 -11.15
CA THR A 362 -5.22 16.77 -11.74
C THR A 362 -6.41 16.63 -10.80
N TYR A 363 -6.15 16.47 -9.50
CA TYR A 363 -7.18 16.17 -8.50
C TYR A 363 -7.37 17.33 -7.53
N ASN A 364 -8.60 17.48 -7.02
CA ASN A 364 -8.88 18.53 -6.04
C ASN A 364 -8.11 18.29 -4.73
N TRP A 365 -7.81 19.38 -4.04
CA TRP A 365 -7.00 19.36 -2.84
C TRP A 365 -7.63 18.58 -1.69
N GLN A 366 -8.96 18.59 -1.60
CA GLN A 366 -9.67 17.85 -0.55
C GLN A 366 -9.51 16.34 -0.72
N LEU A 367 -9.53 15.83 -1.95
CA LEU A 367 -9.27 14.41 -2.23
C LEU A 367 -7.84 14.03 -1.82
N ILE A 368 -6.85 14.85 -2.17
CA ILE A 368 -5.45 14.61 -1.76
C ILE A 368 -5.34 14.56 -0.23
N LYS A 369 -5.94 15.52 0.48
CA LYS A 369 -5.97 15.56 1.95
C LYS A 369 -6.69 14.36 2.59
N THR A 370 -7.65 13.78 1.91
CA THR A 370 -8.34 12.57 2.37
C THR A 370 -7.46 11.33 2.23
N ILE A 371 -6.74 11.21 1.13
CA ILE A 371 -5.93 10.02 0.81
C ILE A 371 -4.60 10.03 1.58
N PHE A 372 -3.92 11.18 1.66
CA PHE A 372 -2.64 11.27 2.36
C PHE A 372 -2.82 11.46 3.87
N PRO A 373 -2.12 10.72 4.74
CA PRO A 373 -2.15 10.97 6.16
C PRO A 373 -1.55 12.33 6.50
N LYS A 374 -2.15 13.04 7.46
CA LYS A 374 -1.60 14.26 8.06
C LYS A 374 -0.84 13.97 9.35
N ALA A 375 -0.13 14.97 9.89
CA ALA A 375 0.46 14.91 11.22
C ALA A 375 -0.55 14.40 12.27
N GLY A 376 -0.12 13.54 13.16
CA GLY A 376 -0.98 12.87 14.15
C GLY A 376 -1.80 11.68 13.63
N GLN A 377 -1.74 11.36 12.34
CA GLN A 377 -2.54 10.28 11.73
C GLN A 377 -1.68 9.19 11.09
N GLY A 378 -2.20 7.97 11.06
CA GLY A 378 -1.61 6.84 10.36
C GLY A 378 -0.12 6.66 10.65
N THR A 379 0.70 6.57 9.60
CA THR A 379 2.16 6.47 9.73
C THR A 379 2.83 7.78 10.16
N LEU A 380 2.10 8.90 10.16
CA LEU A 380 2.56 10.21 10.66
C LEU A 380 2.11 10.51 12.11
N ARG A 381 1.56 9.51 12.83
CA ARG A 381 1.01 9.69 14.19
C ARG A 381 1.99 10.28 15.21
N ALA A 382 3.28 10.12 14.97
CA ALA A 382 4.32 10.63 15.86
C ALA A 382 4.91 11.98 15.41
N ILE A 383 4.38 12.58 14.34
CA ILE A 383 4.71 13.93 13.89
C ILE A 383 3.70 14.89 14.53
N ASN A 384 4.22 15.89 15.27
CA ASN A 384 3.41 16.91 15.93
C ASN A 384 3.86 18.29 15.46
N ASP A 385 2.91 19.19 15.20
CA ASP A 385 3.17 20.60 14.89
C ASP A 385 2.00 21.44 15.41
N GLU A 386 2.25 22.68 15.77
CA GLU A 386 1.20 23.62 16.24
C GLU A 386 0.22 23.98 15.10
N ARG A 387 0.64 23.84 13.86
CA ARG A 387 -0.21 24.04 12.67
C ARG A 387 -1.06 22.79 12.45
N GLU A 388 -2.37 22.91 12.48
CA GLU A 388 -3.29 21.78 12.33
C GLU A 388 -3.07 20.98 11.03
N GLU A 389 -2.75 21.65 9.94
CA GLU A 389 -2.53 21.07 8.61
C GLU A 389 -1.08 21.27 8.15
N PHE A 390 -0.10 20.91 9.00
CA PHE A 390 1.31 21.11 8.68
C PHE A 390 1.80 20.30 7.48
N ILE A 391 1.37 19.05 7.35
CA ILE A 391 1.93 18.08 6.40
C ILE A 391 0.90 17.05 5.98
N TYR A 392 0.92 16.69 4.71
CA TYR A 392 0.25 15.53 4.13
C TYR A 392 1.31 14.71 3.37
N ALA A 393 1.68 13.52 3.86
CA ALA A 393 2.82 12.82 3.30
C ALA A 393 2.75 11.31 3.46
N LYS A 394 3.51 10.60 2.63
CA LYS A 394 3.74 9.18 2.73
C LYS A 394 5.13 8.89 3.28
N THR A 395 5.20 8.07 4.32
CA THR A 395 6.44 7.49 4.83
C THR A 395 6.86 6.27 4.01
N GLY A 396 8.15 6.02 3.93
CA GLY A 396 8.72 4.77 3.46
C GLY A 396 9.83 4.34 4.42
N SER A 397 9.78 3.12 4.95
CA SER A 397 10.77 2.62 5.90
C SER A 397 11.07 1.15 5.65
N MET A 398 12.35 0.85 5.63
CA MET A 398 12.94 -0.49 5.62
C MET A 398 14.25 -0.46 6.42
N SER A 399 14.88 -1.60 6.65
CA SER A 399 16.22 -1.64 7.23
C SER A 399 17.19 -0.79 6.40
N GLY A 400 17.78 0.25 7.02
CA GLY A 400 18.69 1.19 6.37
C GLY A 400 18.05 2.20 5.41
N VAL A 401 16.71 2.30 5.36
CA VAL A 401 15.98 3.21 4.47
C VAL A 401 14.92 3.97 5.25
N TYR A 402 14.89 5.29 5.07
CA TYR A 402 13.78 6.13 5.51
C TYR A 402 13.49 7.23 4.48
N CYS A 403 12.26 7.28 4.00
CA CYS A 403 11.80 8.24 3.00
C CYS A 403 10.53 8.94 3.49
N LEU A 404 10.37 10.21 3.11
CA LEU A 404 9.17 10.99 3.36
C LEU A 404 8.93 11.91 2.17
N SER A 405 7.77 11.78 1.53
CA SER A 405 7.40 12.58 0.36
C SER A 405 5.94 13.01 0.43
N GLY A 406 5.64 14.23 0.02
CA GLY A 406 4.29 14.79 0.08
C GLY A 406 4.26 16.30 0.02
N TYR A 407 3.38 16.90 0.81
CA TYR A 407 3.06 18.32 0.83
C TYR A 407 3.28 18.87 2.23
N VAL A 408 3.96 20.03 2.33
CA VAL A 408 4.25 20.70 3.60
C VAL A 408 3.82 22.18 3.54
N LEU A 409 3.18 22.65 4.60
CA LEU A 409 2.80 24.04 4.79
C LEU A 409 3.95 24.78 5.47
N THR A 410 4.54 25.77 4.79
CA THR A 410 5.60 26.59 5.36
C THR A 410 5.04 27.58 6.40
N LYS A 411 5.92 28.18 7.21
CA LYS A 411 5.56 29.24 8.18
C LYS A 411 4.96 30.49 7.51
N GLN A 412 5.24 30.68 6.22
CA GLN A 412 4.66 31.77 5.40
C GLN A 412 3.30 31.43 4.80
N GLY A 413 2.70 30.28 5.17
CA GLY A 413 1.40 29.84 4.67
C GLY A 413 1.40 29.31 3.23
N LYS A 414 2.56 28.92 2.69
CA LYS A 414 2.69 28.35 1.35
C LYS A 414 2.79 26.84 1.39
N TRP A 415 2.02 26.16 0.56
CA TRP A 415 2.17 24.74 0.32
C TRP A 415 3.32 24.47 -0.63
N MET A 416 4.24 23.60 -0.22
CA MET A 416 5.35 23.10 -1.05
C MET A 416 5.25 21.60 -1.20
N ASN A 417 5.65 21.08 -2.35
CA ASN A 417 5.88 19.66 -2.53
C ASN A 417 7.29 19.33 -2.09
N PHE A 418 7.47 18.21 -1.40
CA PHE A 418 8.77 17.79 -0.95
C PHE A 418 8.97 16.27 -1.11
N SER A 419 10.23 15.89 -1.29
CA SER A 419 10.69 14.50 -1.20
C SER A 419 12.05 14.47 -0.53
N ILE A 420 12.17 13.69 0.55
CA ILE A 420 13.40 13.46 1.28
C ILE A 420 13.60 11.96 1.37
N MET A 421 14.72 11.48 0.83
CA MET A 421 15.07 10.07 0.78
C MET A 421 16.42 9.86 1.46
N VAL A 422 16.47 8.95 2.42
CA VAL A 422 17.66 8.59 3.19
C VAL A 422 17.87 7.09 3.06
N ASN A 423 18.99 6.70 2.46
CA ASN A 423 19.37 5.30 2.30
C ASN A 423 20.70 5.02 3.00
N ASN A 424 20.94 3.77 3.33
CA ASN A 424 22.17 3.26 3.94
C ASN A 424 22.49 3.92 5.30
N HIS A 425 21.47 4.24 6.09
CA HIS A 425 21.66 4.76 7.44
C HIS A 425 21.76 3.60 8.45
N ASN A 426 22.58 3.81 9.49
CA ASN A 426 22.73 2.89 10.63
C ASN A 426 21.97 3.33 11.88
N SER A 427 21.30 4.49 11.82
CA SER A 427 20.52 5.04 12.91
C SER A 427 19.10 4.46 12.93
N SER A 428 18.37 4.60 14.06
CA SER A 428 16.98 4.20 14.11
C SER A 428 16.10 5.05 13.17
N SER A 429 15.07 4.47 12.57
CA SER A 429 14.10 5.20 11.74
C SER A 429 13.44 6.36 12.50
N SER A 430 13.27 6.24 13.83
CA SER A 430 12.73 7.31 14.67
C SER A 430 13.67 8.50 14.77
N THR A 431 14.99 8.26 14.83
CA THR A 431 16.01 9.33 14.82
C THR A 431 15.98 10.08 13.49
N ILE A 432 16.01 9.35 12.38
CA ILE A 432 15.97 9.97 11.04
C ILE A 432 14.68 10.77 10.83
N ARG A 433 13.53 10.20 11.24
CA ARG A 433 12.24 10.90 11.19
C ARG A 433 12.28 12.24 11.90
N LYS A 434 12.77 12.29 13.16
CA LYS A 434 12.86 13.53 13.94
C LYS A 434 13.71 14.59 13.25
N LYS A 435 14.82 14.21 12.58
CA LYS A 435 15.67 15.15 11.85
C LYS A 435 14.94 15.74 10.63
N ILE A 436 14.26 14.90 9.86
CA ILE A 436 13.45 15.34 8.73
C ILE A 436 12.30 16.24 9.21
N GLU A 437 11.60 15.85 10.29
CA GLU A 437 10.54 16.64 10.91
C GLU A 437 11.03 18.03 11.31
N SER A 438 12.14 18.13 12.05
CA SER A 438 12.72 19.41 12.46
C SER A 438 13.10 20.28 11.25
N PHE A 439 13.60 19.69 10.18
CA PHE A 439 13.88 20.41 8.95
C PHE A 439 12.60 20.96 8.32
N LEU A 440 11.56 20.15 8.14
CA LEU A 440 10.29 20.58 7.55
C LEU A 440 9.56 21.61 8.41
N GLN A 441 9.56 21.46 9.74
CA GLN A 441 9.02 22.45 10.69
C GLN A 441 9.74 23.79 10.64
N SER A 442 11.00 23.78 10.28
CA SER A 442 11.79 25.00 10.16
C SER A 442 11.41 25.84 8.93
N LEU A 443 10.80 25.23 7.89
CA LEU A 443 10.41 25.91 6.66
C LEU A 443 9.26 26.89 6.92
#